data_27f5c38c30ffdafb80b3d5f0c2947f99
#
_entry.id   27f5c38c30ffdafb80b3d5f0c2947f99
#
_cell.length_a   1.000
_cell.length_b   1.000
_cell.length_c   1.000
_cell.angle_alpha   90.00
_cell.angle_beta   90.00
_cell.angle_gamma   90.00
#
_symmetry.space_group_name_H-M   'P 1'
#
loop_
_entity.id
_entity.type
_entity.pdbx_description
1 polymer ?
#
loop_
_entity_poly.entity_id
_entity_poly.type
_entity_poly.pdbx_seq_one_letter_code
_entity_poly.pdbx_strand_id
1 'polypeptide(L)'
;LLALTVVEFYKDSYTGLLNRKAYEQYVSKEIYNQNNKTVYLIKLKNYTYLKENCHEVAIVKIIRELAERIKEYSMLTSVYYIGMGRFVVIVHTKDKFSEQDFFDKLRNRMDDTFLLNGAAVHLQLFVAVINLDCDKNVRLNYKRYFTACDDMRYNSNESVEVIQGDSFGIDQLQRYRGVEEAIERALVEKEFTMFYQPIVETATGRIISAEALIRLHDRVLGFVSPEEFIPISESNGKIHEISEYVIDEVFHFISDHDLEKLGVEFIEINLSVMQCMDKKLSDKLVFYLNKYNIDPTHINLEITETATNYDEQRLSEQLHRLKNLGFTFSLDDYGTGYSNLVRVLEYPVDVIKLDKSIVWSAFQNRDSFVTLKNLISMFHDVHRKIVAEGIESEEQ
;
A
#
# COMPACT_ATOMS: atom_id res chain seq x y z
N LEU A 1 -20.82 41.05 -2.28
CA LEU A 1 -19.84 40.37 -3.15
C LEU A 1 -18.70 39.76 -2.32
N LEU A 2 -17.98 40.55 -1.48
CA LEU A 2 -16.86 40.05 -0.65
C LEU A 2 -17.26 38.92 0.32
N ALA A 3 -18.46 39.00 0.94
CA ALA A 3 -18.94 37.97 1.87
C ALA A 3 -19.29 36.64 1.15
N LEU A 4 -19.83 36.68 -0.06
CA LEU A 4 -20.12 35.50 -0.88
C LEU A 4 -18.83 34.81 -1.35
N THR A 5 -17.81 35.57 -1.75
CA THR A 5 -16.51 35.04 -2.17
C THR A 5 -15.76 34.36 -1.00
N VAL A 6 -15.89 34.84 0.23
CA VAL A 6 -15.29 34.24 1.42
C VAL A 6 -15.99 32.91 1.76
N VAL A 7 -17.30 32.83 1.61
CA VAL A 7 -18.04 31.58 1.85
C VAL A 7 -17.71 30.50 0.82
N GLU A 8 -17.57 30.85 -0.45
CA GLU A 8 -17.16 29.91 -1.51
C GLU A 8 -15.72 29.41 -1.34
N PHE A 9 -14.83 30.22 -0.79
CA PHE A 9 -13.43 29.83 -0.53
C PHE A 9 -13.28 28.68 0.47
N TYR A 10 -14.23 28.52 1.38
CA TYR A 10 -14.25 27.49 2.42
C TYR A 10 -15.17 26.32 2.12
N LYS A 11 -15.78 26.27 0.94
CA LYS A 11 -16.61 25.16 0.49
C LYS A 11 -15.89 24.31 -0.55
N ASP A 12 -16.17 23.02 -0.53
CA ASP A 12 -15.79 22.10 -1.58
C ASP A 12 -16.81 22.18 -2.73
N SER A 13 -16.32 22.35 -3.96
CA SER A 13 -17.15 22.56 -5.14
C SER A 13 -17.98 21.33 -5.54
N TYR A 14 -17.53 20.12 -5.16
CA TYR A 14 -18.20 18.86 -5.51
C TYR A 14 -19.31 18.52 -4.50
N THR A 15 -19.02 18.66 -3.21
CA THR A 15 -19.90 18.22 -2.13
C THR A 15 -20.75 19.34 -1.52
N GLY A 16 -20.33 20.59 -1.69
CA GLY A 16 -20.94 21.75 -1.00
C GLY A 16 -20.64 21.79 0.50
N LEU A 17 -19.91 20.81 1.05
CA LEU A 17 -19.45 20.80 2.43
C LEU A 17 -18.31 21.80 2.66
N LEU A 18 -17.99 22.06 3.94
CA LEU A 18 -16.79 22.78 4.30
C LEU A 18 -15.55 22.00 3.81
N ASN A 19 -14.59 22.72 3.22
CA ASN A 19 -13.41 22.10 2.66
C ASN A 19 -12.26 21.96 3.69
N ARG A 20 -11.14 21.40 3.24
CA ARG A 20 -9.93 21.22 4.04
C ARG A 20 -9.43 22.54 4.67
N LYS A 21 -9.48 23.66 3.94
CA LYS A 21 -9.03 24.96 4.46
C LYS A 21 -9.91 25.43 5.61
N ALA A 22 -11.24 25.21 5.52
CA ALA A 22 -12.17 25.49 6.59
C ALA A 22 -11.86 24.65 7.85
N TYR A 23 -11.55 23.37 7.66
CA TYR A 23 -11.16 22.49 8.77
C TYR A 23 -9.85 22.96 9.42
N GLU A 24 -8.81 23.23 8.64
CA GLU A 24 -7.52 23.72 9.13
C GLU A 24 -7.68 25.05 9.90
N GLN A 25 -8.55 25.95 9.41
CA GLN A 25 -8.86 27.21 10.10
C GLN A 25 -9.63 26.98 11.40
N TYR A 26 -10.63 26.08 11.38
CA TYR A 26 -11.37 25.71 12.58
C TYR A 26 -10.43 25.18 13.65
N VAL A 27 -9.61 24.21 13.27
CA VAL A 27 -8.62 23.59 14.16
C VAL A 27 -7.63 24.62 14.69
N SER A 28 -7.20 25.61 13.90
CA SER A 28 -6.26 26.65 14.35
C SER A 28 -6.84 27.65 15.34
N LYS A 29 -8.15 27.95 15.25
CA LYS A 29 -8.84 28.93 16.09
C LYS A 29 -9.38 28.36 17.41
N GLU A 30 -9.87 27.11 17.36
CA GLU A 30 -10.60 26.48 18.49
C GLU A 30 -9.69 25.78 19.51
N ILE A 31 -8.35 26.06 19.46
CA ILE A 31 -7.34 25.46 20.33
C ILE A 31 -7.69 25.56 21.83
N TYR A 32 -8.34 26.62 22.22
CA TYR A 32 -8.53 27.00 23.62
C TYR A 32 -9.85 26.52 24.24
N ASN A 33 -10.79 25.99 23.43
CA ASN A 33 -12.14 25.55 23.89
C ASN A 33 -12.38 24.06 23.55
N GLN A 34 -11.54 23.16 24.03
CA GLN A 34 -11.52 21.77 23.59
C GLN A 34 -12.43 20.81 24.36
N ASN A 35 -13.02 21.21 25.45
CA ASN A 35 -13.80 20.30 26.31
C ASN A 35 -15.09 19.86 25.61
N ASN A 36 -15.31 18.54 25.58
CA ASN A 36 -16.52 17.88 25.11
C ASN A 36 -16.75 17.87 23.59
N LYS A 37 -15.74 17.49 22.79
CA LYS A 37 -15.89 17.26 21.33
C LYS A 37 -15.36 15.91 20.93
N THR A 38 -16.12 15.21 20.10
CA THR A 38 -15.67 13.97 19.42
C THR A 38 -15.50 14.24 17.94
N VAL A 39 -14.42 13.77 17.38
CA VAL A 39 -14.10 13.85 15.94
C VAL A 39 -14.23 12.47 15.33
N TYR A 40 -15.02 12.37 14.29
CA TYR A 40 -15.14 11.17 13.46
C TYR A 40 -14.38 11.41 12.16
N LEU A 41 -13.35 10.61 11.91
CA LEU A 41 -12.64 10.59 10.64
C LEU A 41 -13.24 9.47 9.79
N ILE A 42 -13.93 9.83 8.72
CA ILE A 42 -14.62 8.89 7.83
C ILE A 42 -13.84 8.81 6.52
N LYS A 43 -13.50 7.61 6.08
CA LYS A 43 -12.81 7.34 4.83
C LYS A 43 -13.57 6.31 4.01
N LEU A 44 -13.71 6.57 2.72
CA LEU A 44 -14.18 5.61 1.75
C LEU A 44 -13.02 4.64 1.42
N LYS A 45 -13.09 3.38 1.88
CA LYS A 45 -12.02 2.37 1.73
C LYS A 45 -11.68 2.10 0.27
N ASN A 46 -12.70 1.91 -0.54
CA ASN A 46 -12.55 1.57 -1.95
C ASN A 46 -12.49 2.80 -2.88
N TYR A 47 -12.10 3.98 -2.36
CA TYR A 47 -12.00 5.21 -3.16
C TYR A 47 -11.04 5.08 -4.33
N THR A 48 -9.86 4.50 -4.11
CA THR A 48 -8.85 4.31 -5.15
C THR A 48 -9.38 3.40 -6.27
N TYR A 49 -9.96 2.26 -5.91
CA TYR A 49 -10.61 1.35 -6.85
C TYR A 49 -11.70 2.05 -7.68
N LEU A 50 -12.56 2.84 -7.01
CA LEU A 50 -13.60 3.61 -7.70
C LEU A 50 -13.00 4.65 -8.65
N LYS A 51 -11.91 5.32 -8.25
CA LYS A 51 -11.22 6.31 -9.07
C LYS A 51 -10.61 5.70 -10.34
N GLU A 52 -10.13 4.49 -10.26
CA GLU A 52 -9.51 3.77 -11.39
C GLU A 52 -10.55 3.15 -12.34
N ASN A 53 -11.70 2.74 -11.81
CA ASN A 53 -12.71 2.00 -12.56
C ASN A 53 -13.95 2.81 -12.93
N CYS A 54 -14.09 4.05 -12.45
CA CYS A 54 -15.25 4.90 -12.71
C CYS A 54 -14.84 6.23 -13.35
N HIS A 55 -15.68 6.75 -14.23
CA HIS A 55 -15.51 8.11 -14.75
C HIS A 55 -15.60 9.15 -13.62
N GLU A 56 -14.85 10.25 -13.74
CA GLU A 56 -14.77 11.32 -12.72
C GLU A 56 -16.17 11.83 -12.29
N VAL A 57 -17.10 11.99 -13.25
CA VAL A 57 -18.50 12.41 -12.98
C VAL A 57 -19.21 11.44 -12.03
N ALA A 58 -18.95 10.15 -12.17
CA ALA A 58 -19.54 9.11 -11.34
C ALA A 58 -18.99 9.17 -9.90
N ILE A 59 -17.69 9.39 -9.75
CA ILE A 59 -17.02 9.54 -8.46
C ILE A 59 -17.56 10.77 -7.72
N VAL A 60 -17.69 11.89 -8.42
CA VAL A 60 -18.29 13.12 -7.87
C VAL A 60 -19.70 12.85 -7.35
N LYS A 61 -20.51 12.08 -8.10
CA LYS A 61 -21.87 11.70 -7.69
C LYS A 61 -21.83 10.85 -6.40
N ILE A 62 -20.97 9.84 -6.33
CA ILE A 62 -20.80 9.00 -5.14
C ILE A 62 -20.41 9.84 -3.94
N ILE A 63 -19.39 10.69 -4.07
CA ILE A 63 -18.90 11.53 -2.98
C ILE A 63 -19.97 12.51 -2.51
N ARG A 64 -20.73 13.08 -3.44
CA ARG A 64 -21.85 13.99 -3.10
C ARG A 64 -22.94 13.26 -2.33
N GLU A 65 -23.36 12.09 -2.81
CA GLU A 65 -24.39 11.31 -2.13
C GLU A 65 -23.95 10.84 -0.74
N LEU A 66 -22.69 10.41 -0.61
CA LEU A 66 -22.10 10.08 0.69
C LEU A 66 -22.06 11.30 1.61
N ALA A 67 -21.71 12.48 1.09
CA ALA A 67 -21.71 13.73 1.82
C ALA A 67 -23.12 14.10 2.36
N GLU A 68 -24.15 13.94 1.54
CA GLU A 68 -25.55 14.17 1.95
C GLU A 68 -25.98 13.17 3.05
N ARG A 69 -25.65 11.89 2.90
CA ARG A 69 -25.94 10.86 3.90
C ARG A 69 -25.27 11.16 5.25
N ILE A 70 -24.01 11.58 5.24
CA ILE A 70 -23.29 11.98 6.46
C ILE A 70 -23.92 13.24 7.06
N LYS A 71 -24.31 14.22 6.24
CA LYS A 71 -24.87 15.49 6.67
C LYS A 71 -26.26 15.36 7.30
N GLU A 72 -27.11 14.44 6.83
CA GLU A 72 -28.43 14.18 7.40
C GLU A 72 -28.39 13.87 8.91
N TYR A 73 -27.28 13.29 9.39
CA TYR A 73 -27.08 12.99 10.82
C TYR A 73 -26.47 14.15 11.62
N SER A 74 -26.04 15.19 10.92
CA SER A 74 -25.21 16.25 11.48
C SER A 74 -25.94 17.57 11.64
N MET A 75 -27.25 17.59 11.87
CA MET A 75 -27.98 18.85 12.07
C MET A 75 -27.37 19.75 13.15
N LEU A 76 -26.53 19.19 14.03
CA LEU A 76 -25.83 19.88 15.12
C LEU A 76 -24.30 19.78 15.02
N THR A 77 -23.74 19.30 13.89
CA THR A 77 -22.32 19.01 13.74
C THR A 77 -21.70 19.73 12.55
N SER A 78 -20.38 19.93 12.59
CA SER A 78 -19.64 20.46 11.45
C SER A 78 -19.07 19.29 10.63
N VAL A 79 -19.40 19.25 9.33
CA VAL A 79 -18.92 18.24 8.39
C VAL A 79 -18.00 18.89 7.37
N TYR A 80 -16.82 18.29 7.22
CA TYR A 80 -15.78 18.75 6.30
C TYR A 80 -15.45 17.64 5.31
N TYR A 81 -15.32 18.00 4.04
CA TYR A 81 -14.72 17.13 3.03
C TYR A 81 -13.29 17.57 2.76
N ILE A 82 -12.34 16.68 3.01
CA ILE A 82 -10.91 17.01 2.91
C ILE A 82 -10.23 16.40 1.69
N GLY A 83 -11.02 15.85 0.76
CA GLY A 83 -10.53 15.23 -0.49
C GLY A 83 -10.33 13.72 -0.39
N MET A 84 -10.21 13.07 -1.53
CA MET A 84 -9.89 11.63 -1.66
C MET A 84 -10.84 10.70 -0.88
N GLY A 85 -12.16 10.98 -0.91
CA GLY A 85 -13.15 10.18 -0.19
C GLY A 85 -13.07 10.28 1.34
N ARG A 86 -12.45 11.34 1.88
CA ARG A 86 -12.21 11.53 3.32
C ARG A 86 -13.05 12.67 3.87
N PHE A 87 -13.74 12.40 4.99
CA PHE A 87 -14.58 13.37 5.69
C PHE A 87 -14.13 13.50 7.14
N VAL A 88 -14.36 14.68 7.70
CA VAL A 88 -14.19 14.93 9.13
C VAL A 88 -15.53 15.43 9.66
N VAL A 89 -16.05 14.76 10.68
CA VAL A 89 -17.28 15.15 11.38
C VAL A 89 -16.91 15.51 12.81
N ILE A 90 -17.31 16.70 13.26
CA ILE A 90 -17.07 17.18 14.63
C ILE A 90 -18.38 17.30 15.35
N VAL A 91 -18.54 16.55 16.44
CA VAL A 91 -19.72 16.51 17.28
C VAL A 91 -19.41 17.11 18.65
N HIS A 92 -20.32 17.96 19.15
CA HIS A 92 -20.25 18.45 20.53
C HIS A 92 -20.93 17.45 21.45
N THR A 93 -20.24 16.92 22.45
CA THR A 93 -20.75 15.86 23.35
C THR A 93 -21.91 16.37 24.27
N LYS A 94 -22.19 17.66 24.27
CA LYS A 94 -23.38 18.24 24.97
C LYS A 94 -24.70 17.98 24.23
N ASP A 95 -24.61 17.63 22.94
CA ASP A 95 -25.77 17.30 22.15
C ASP A 95 -26.21 15.88 22.50
N LYS A 96 -27.51 15.59 22.47
CA LYS A 96 -28.08 14.24 22.67
C LYS A 96 -27.72 13.33 21.47
N PHE A 97 -26.43 13.20 21.18
CA PHE A 97 -25.89 12.40 20.10
C PHE A 97 -25.67 10.97 20.61
N SER A 98 -26.35 10.01 20.02
CA SER A 98 -26.07 8.59 20.24
C SER A 98 -25.09 8.10 19.18
N GLU A 99 -23.88 7.78 19.61
CA GLU A 99 -22.85 7.24 18.75
C GLU A 99 -23.29 5.93 18.09
N GLN A 100 -23.94 5.05 18.85
CA GLN A 100 -24.47 3.79 18.35
C GLN A 100 -25.53 4.02 17.26
N ASP A 101 -26.49 4.96 17.49
CA ASP A 101 -27.52 5.31 16.50
C ASP A 101 -26.90 5.89 15.22
N PHE A 102 -25.83 6.66 15.35
CA PHE A 102 -25.10 7.19 14.19
C PHE A 102 -24.48 6.06 13.35
N PHE A 103 -23.79 5.12 13.99
CA PHE A 103 -23.15 4.01 13.26
C PHE A 103 -24.17 3.05 12.66
N ASP A 104 -25.24 2.73 13.39
CA ASP A 104 -26.29 1.82 12.89
C ASP A 104 -27.00 2.43 11.67
N LYS A 105 -27.27 3.71 11.71
CA LYS A 105 -27.85 4.43 10.57
C LYS A 105 -26.86 4.52 9.42
N LEU A 106 -25.58 4.79 9.69
CA LEU A 106 -24.55 4.85 8.65
C LEU A 106 -24.41 3.47 7.98
N ARG A 107 -24.38 2.36 8.74
CA ARG A 107 -24.37 0.99 8.20
C ARG A 107 -25.59 0.73 7.32
N ASN A 108 -26.79 0.94 7.84
CA ASN A 108 -28.04 0.72 7.09
C ASN A 108 -28.07 1.48 5.77
N ARG A 109 -27.50 2.68 5.72
CA ARG A 109 -27.43 3.50 4.51
C ARG A 109 -26.29 3.09 3.56
N MET A 110 -25.23 2.45 4.06
CA MET A 110 -24.17 1.92 3.21
C MET A 110 -24.56 0.60 2.56
N ASP A 111 -25.47 -0.16 3.17
CA ASP A 111 -26.05 -1.37 2.59
C ASP A 111 -26.99 -1.05 1.42
N ASP A 112 -27.51 0.17 1.34
CA ASP A 112 -28.23 0.66 0.16
C ASP A 112 -27.32 0.66 -1.07
N THR A 113 -27.70 -0.07 -2.07
CA THR A 113 -26.95 -0.20 -3.32
C THR A 113 -26.85 1.13 -4.08
N PHE A 114 -25.63 1.57 -4.35
CA PHE A 114 -25.39 2.70 -5.24
C PHE A 114 -25.46 2.23 -6.68
N LEU A 115 -26.38 2.80 -7.48
CA LEU A 115 -26.48 2.49 -8.90
C LEU A 115 -25.66 3.50 -9.73
N LEU A 116 -24.59 3.02 -10.34
CA LEU A 116 -23.80 3.76 -11.32
C LEU A 116 -23.99 3.15 -12.71
N ASN A 117 -24.63 3.91 -13.60
CA ASN A 117 -24.89 3.47 -14.97
C ASN A 117 -25.55 2.07 -15.04
N GLY A 118 -26.40 1.72 -14.06
CA GLY A 118 -27.06 0.43 -13.94
C GLY A 118 -26.26 -0.67 -13.25
N ALA A 119 -25.00 -0.44 -12.89
CA ALA A 119 -24.20 -1.36 -12.10
C ALA A 119 -24.29 -1.04 -10.60
N ALA A 120 -24.40 -2.07 -9.76
CA ALA A 120 -24.41 -1.96 -8.32
C ALA A 120 -22.98 -1.70 -7.81
N VAL A 121 -22.80 -0.64 -7.03
CA VAL A 121 -21.53 -0.30 -6.37
C VAL A 121 -21.75 -0.36 -4.87
N HIS A 122 -20.98 -1.19 -4.18
CA HIS A 122 -20.96 -1.26 -2.73
C HIS A 122 -19.88 -0.32 -2.19
N LEU A 123 -20.27 0.58 -1.29
CA LEU A 123 -19.35 1.47 -0.60
C LEU A 123 -18.91 0.86 0.73
N GLN A 124 -17.63 0.96 1.01
CA GLN A 124 -17.05 0.52 2.27
C GLN A 124 -16.45 1.72 2.99
N LEU A 125 -16.85 1.93 4.24
CA LEU A 125 -16.38 3.03 5.06
C LEU A 125 -15.49 2.54 6.20
N PHE A 126 -14.50 3.33 6.50
CA PHE A 126 -13.72 3.26 7.71
C PHE A 126 -14.02 4.50 8.55
N VAL A 127 -14.30 4.32 9.84
CA VAL A 127 -14.60 5.41 10.78
C VAL A 127 -13.68 5.31 11.99
N ALA A 128 -12.79 6.28 12.15
CA ALA A 128 -12.03 6.44 13.39
C ALA A 128 -12.70 7.46 14.30
N VAL A 129 -12.93 7.09 15.54
CA VAL A 129 -13.51 7.93 16.58
C VAL A 129 -12.41 8.48 17.47
N ILE A 130 -12.31 9.79 17.59
CA ILE A 130 -11.27 10.45 18.37
C ILE A 130 -11.90 11.38 19.39
N ASN A 131 -11.64 11.14 20.67
CA ASN A 131 -12.05 12.02 21.74
C ASN A 131 -11.00 13.11 21.97
N LEU A 132 -11.37 14.37 21.72
CA LEU A 132 -10.44 15.50 21.84
C LEU A 132 -10.03 15.82 23.29
N ASP A 133 -10.75 15.31 24.28
CA ASP A 133 -10.37 15.51 25.68
C ASP A 133 -9.09 14.74 26.06
N CYS A 134 -8.82 13.64 25.33
CA CYS A 134 -7.69 12.75 25.59
C CYS A 134 -6.47 13.06 24.70
N ASP A 135 -6.66 13.63 23.51
CA ASP A 135 -5.56 13.82 22.54
C ASP A 135 -5.39 15.28 22.10
N LYS A 136 -4.42 15.95 22.69
CA LYS A 136 -4.02 17.32 22.32
C LYS A 136 -3.39 17.43 20.93
N ASN A 137 -3.06 16.28 20.29
CA ASN A 137 -2.33 16.20 19.04
C ASN A 137 -3.20 15.92 17.79
N VAL A 138 -4.49 15.59 17.94
CA VAL A 138 -5.44 15.39 16.81
C VAL A 138 -5.40 16.53 15.79
N ARG A 139 -5.10 17.69 16.23
CA ARG A 139 -4.96 18.93 15.51
C ARG A 139 -3.92 18.93 14.42
N LEU A 140 -2.73 18.39 14.74
CA LEU A 140 -1.58 18.35 13.82
C LEU A 140 -1.60 17.09 12.97
N ASN A 141 -2.37 16.09 13.36
CA ASN A 141 -2.19 14.71 12.91
C ASN A 141 -3.33 14.10 12.09
N TYR A 142 -4.43 14.84 11.78
CA TYR A 142 -5.52 14.24 10.99
C TYR A 142 -5.03 13.59 9.68
N LYS A 143 -4.00 14.16 9.05
CA LYS A 143 -3.38 13.56 7.86
C LYS A 143 -2.76 12.20 8.17
N ARG A 144 -2.10 12.08 9.31
CA ARG A 144 -1.45 10.85 9.78
C ARG A 144 -2.47 9.81 10.20
N TYR A 145 -3.58 10.21 10.84
CA TYR A 145 -4.69 9.29 11.12
C TYR A 145 -5.27 8.72 9.83
N PHE A 146 -5.45 9.53 8.79
CA PHE A 146 -5.91 9.02 7.51
C PHE A 146 -4.85 8.17 6.81
N THR A 147 -3.57 8.49 6.94
CA THR A 147 -2.49 7.65 6.39
C THR A 147 -2.42 6.31 7.13
N ALA A 148 -2.46 6.31 8.46
CA ALA A 148 -2.53 5.07 9.23
C ALA A 148 -3.76 4.23 8.87
N CYS A 149 -4.91 4.88 8.58
CA CYS A 149 -6.10 4.21 8.04
C CYS A 149 -5.91 3.71 6.60
N ASP A 150 -4.98 4.27 5.83
CA ASP A 150 -4.65 3.79 4.48
C ASP A 150 -3.82 2.50 4.52
N ASP A 151 -2.94 2.41 5.51
CA ASP A 151 -2.00 1.29 5.68
C ASP A 151 -2.62 0.06 6.36
N MET A 152 -3.82 0.22 6.93
CA MET A 152 -4.50 -0.89 7.59
C MET A 152 -5.18 -1.81 6.57
N ARG A 153 -4.61 -2.99 6.39
CA ARG A 153 -5.23 -4.11 5.69
C ARG A 153 -6.26 -4.78 6.61
N TYR A 154 -7.42 -4.15 6.76
CA TYR A 154 -8.54 -4.78 7.46
C TYR A 154 -9.32 -5.69 6.51
N ASN A 155 -9.39 -6.97 6.89
CA ASN A 155 -10.16 -8.00 6.19
C ASN A 155 -11.62 -8.08 6.67
N SER A 156 -12.21 -6.99 7.16
CA SER A 156 -13.62 -7.02 7.52
C SER A 156 -14.49 -6.85 6.27
N ASN A 157 -15.44 -7.74 6.08
CA ASN A 157 -16.48 -7.64 5.04
C ASN A 157 -17.60 -6.65 5.42
N GLU A 158 -17.44 -5.89 6.50
CA GLU A 158 -18.44 -4.94 6.96
C GLU A 158 -18.47 -3.69 6.08
N SER A 159 -19.65 -3.18 5.79
CA SER A 159 -19.88 -1.95 5.04
C SER A 159 -19.36 -0.72 5.80
N VAL A 160 -19.34 -0.75 7.12
CA VAL A 160 -18.80 0.29 7.99
C VAL A 160 -17.98 -0.32 9.11
N GLU A 161 -16.69 -0.08 9.09
CA GLU A 161 -15.76 -0.49 10.14
C GLU A 161 -15.46 0.69 11.06
N VAL A 162 -15.65 0.49 12.37
CA VAL A 162 -15.49 1.54 13.38
C VAL A 162 -14.35 1.18 14.32
N ILE A 163 -13.44 2.13 14.54
CA ILE A 163 -12.31 2.00 15.46
C ILE A 163 -12.36 3.15 16.47
N GLN A 164 -12.27 2.78 17.75
CA GLN A 164 -12.17 3.75 18.84
C GLN A 164 -10.74 4.28 18.93
N GLY A 165 -10.58 5.60 18.83
CA GLY A 165 -9.28 6.27 18.81
C GLY A 165 -8.44 6.09 20.06
N ASP A 166 -9.07 5.83 21.21
CA ASP A 166 -8.36 5.59 22.48
C ASP A 166 -7.58 4.27 22.51
N SER A 167 -8.01 3.29 21.69
CA SER A 167 -7.28 2.02 21.50
C SER A 167 -6.32 2.03 20.31
N PHE A 168 -6.45 3.01 19.42
CA PHE A 168 -5.81 3.03 18.12
C PHE A 168 -4.81 4.18 17.94
N GLY A 169 -4.96 5.25 18.70
CA GLY A 169 -4.44 6.55 18.27
C GLY A 169 -3.03 6.83 18.72
N ILE A 170 -2.74 6.70 19.99
CA ILE A 170 -1.49 7.24 20.55
C ILE A 170 -0.32 6.29 20.29
N ASP A 171 -0.48 5.02 20.58
CA ASP A 171 0.61 4.04 20.46
C ASP A 171 0.98 3.75 19.00
N GLN A 172 0.00 3.64 18.11
CA GLN A 172 0.26 3.40 16.68
C GLN A 172 0.80 4.64 15.98
N LEU A 173 0.31 5.83 16.32
CA LEU A 173 0.89 7.08 15.80
C LEU A 173 2.31 7.32 16.33
N GLN A 174 2.57 6.97 17.58
CA GLN A 174 3.92 7.00 18.14
C GLN A 174 4.81 5.97 17.44
N ARG A 175 4.26 4.77 17.18
CA ARG A 175 4.95 3.72 16.42
C ARG A 175 5.24 4.19 15.00
N TYR A 176 4.25 4.70 14.26
CA TYR A 176 4.43 5.22 12.91
C TYR A 176 5.51 6.31 12.85
N ARG A 177 5.45 7.30 13.76
CA ARG A 177 6.49 8.34 13.86
C ARG A 177 7.86 7.76 14.21
N GLY A 178 7.87 6.86 15.17
CA GLY A 178 9.10 6.17 15.54
C GLY A 178 9.74 5.46 14.35
N VAL A 179 8.92 4.83 13.50
CA VAL A 179 9.40 4.18 12.28
C VAL A 179 9.87 5.20 11.23
N GLU A 180 9.14 6.32 11.00
CA GLU A 180 9.63 7.41 10.13
C GLU A 180 11.01 7.91 10.58
N GLU A 181 11.17 8.19 11.87
CA GLU A 181 12.45 8.63 12.45
C GLU A 181 13.53 7.54 12.36
N ALA A 182 13.16 6.27 12.53
CA ALA A 182 14.07 5.14 12.36
C ALA A 182 14.59 5.02 10.93
N ILE A 183 13.68 5.18 9.93
CA ILE A 183 14.04 5.21 8.50
C ILE A 183 15.04 6.34 8.22
N GLU A 184 14.77 7.56 8.72
CA GLU A 184 15.65 8.71 8.52
C GLU A 184 17.03 8.47 9.15
N ARG A 185 17.07 7.94 10.37
CA ARG A 185 18.34 7.56 11.02
C ARG A 185 19.09 6.51 10.24
N ALA A 186 18.40 5.44 9.84
CA ALA A 186 19.02 4.33 9.14
C ALA A 186 19.61 4.74 7.77
N LEU A 187 18.98 5.68 7.07
CA LEU A 187 19.51 6.23 5.82
C LEU A 187 20.80 7.05 6.06
N VAL A 188 20.86 7.81 7.17
CA VAL A 188 22.02 8.65 7.51
C VAL A 188 23.16 7.83 8.09
N GLU A 189 22.86 6.95 9.04
CA GLU A 189 23.83 6.18 9.82
C GLU A 189 24.17 4.83 9.19
N LYS A 190 23.51 4.47 8.04
CA LYS A 190 23.64 3.20 7.32
C LYS A 190 23.33 1.98 8.22
N GLU A 191 22.25 2.07 8.96
CA GLU A 191 21.82 1.02 9.90
C GLU A 191 20.92 -0.05 9.24
N PHE A 192 20.63 0.05 7.95
CA PHE A 192 20.01 -1.04 7.19
C PHE A 192 20.99 -2.20 7.02
N THR A 193 20.46 -3.42 7.04
CA THR A 193 21.23 -4.64 6.81
C THR A 193 20.60 -5.45 5.70
N MET A 194 21.43 -5.98 4.79
CA MET A 194 20.96 -6.88 3.75
C MET A 194 21.04 -8.34 4.24
N PHE A 195 19.94 -9.07 4.08
CA PHE A 195 19.86 -10.51 4.22
C PHE A 195 19.66 -11.13 2.84
N TYR A 196 20.15 -12.34 2.65
CA TYR A 196 20.02 -13.06 1.41
C TYR A 196 19.33 -14.39 1.70
N GLN A 197 18.09 -14.53 1.22
CA GLN A 197 17.31 -15.75 1.38
C GLN A 197 17.62 -16.69 0.21
N PRO A 198 18.16 -17.90 0.46
CA PRO A 198 18.52 -18.80 -0.61
C PRO A 198 17.30 -19.39 -1.31
N ILE A 199 17.38 -19.51 -2.64
CA ILE A 199 16.42 -20.22 -3.47
C ILE A 199 17.09 -21.52 -3.94
N VAL A 200 16.42 -22.65 -3.69
CA VAL A 200 16.97 -23.97 -3.86
C VAL A 200 16.33 -24.67 -5.06
N GLU A 201 17.13 -25.23 -5.92
CA GLU A 201 16.65 -26.11 -7.00
C GLU A 201 16.14 -27.43 -6.43
N THR A 202 14.87 -27.74 -6.65
CA THR A 202 14.21 -28.92 -6.08
C THR A 202 14.81 -30.24 -6.52
N ALA A 203 15.35 -30.31 -7.75
CA ALA A 203 15.94 -31.54 -8.32
C ALA A 203 17.28 -31.90 -7.69
N THR A 204 18.09 -30.92 -7.32
CA THR A 204 19.49 -31.13 -6.86
C THR A 204 19.73 -30.80 -5.42
N GLY A 205 18.83 -30.00 -4.79
CA GLY A 205 19.01 -29.45 -3.47
C GLY A 205 20.08 -28.33 -3.40
N ARG A 206 20.54 -27.81 -4.53
CA ARG A 206 21.54 -26.75 -4.59
C ARG A 206 20.91 -25.38 -4.49
N ILE A 207 21.59 -24.46 -3.82
CA ILE A 207 21.27 -23.04 -3.89
C ILE A 207 21.63 -22.54 -5.29
N ILE A 208 20.67 -21.99 -6.02
CA ILE A 208 20.85 -21.47 -7.38
C ILE A 208 20.74 -19.95 -7.48
N SER A 209 20.04 -19.33 -6.57
CA SER A 209 19.90 -17.87 -6.47
C SER A 209 19.58 -17.47 -5.03
N ALA A 210 19.50 -16.18 -4.76
CA ALA A 210 19.06 -15.68 -3.47
C ALA A 210 18.30 -14.38 -3.64
N GLU A 211 17.27 -14.16 -2.80
CA GLU A 211 16.54 -12.91 -2.69
C GLU A 211 17.19 -11.97 -1.69
N ALA A 212 17.47 -10.74 -2.11
CA ALA A 212 18.03 -9.70 -1.26
C ALA A 212 16.91 -8.99 -0.47
N LEU A 213 16.94 -9.15 0.84
CA LEU A 213 15.92 -8.70 1.75
C LEU A 213 16.49 -7.66 2.73
N ILE A 214 16.03 -6.42 2.62
CA ILE A 214 16.43 -5.36 3.53
C ILE A 214 15.83 -5.57 4.92
N ARG A 215 16.61 -5.31 5.96
CA ARG A 215 16.20 -5.37 7.38
C ARG A 215 16.54 -4.07 8.08
N LEU A 216 15.66 -3.63 8.97
CA LEU A 216 15.87 -2.46 9.79
C LEU A 216 15.93 -2.86 11.27
N HIS A 217 17.08 -2.60 11.90
CA HIS A 217 17.26 -2.74 13.34
C HIS A 217 17.57 -1.36 13.94
N ASP A 218 16.52 -0.71 14.43
CA ASP A 218 16.65 0.61 15.03
C ASP A 218 16.99 0.50 16.53
N ARG A 219 17.88 1.37 16.98
CA ARG A 219 18.34 1.39 18.39
C ARG A 219 17.24 1.69 19.42
N VAL A 220 16.13 2.31 19.00
CA VAL A 220 15.01 2.70 19.88
C VAL A 220 13.86 1.70 19.75
N LEU A 221 13.52 1.30 18.52
CA LEU A 221 12.37 0.45 18.23
C LEU A 221 12.72 -1.04 18.16
N GLY A 222 14.01 -1.39 18.11
CA GLY A 222 14.46 -2.75 17.85
C GLY A 222 14.22 -3.15 16.38
N PHE A 223 13.81 -4.39 16.16
CA PHE A 223 13.47 -4.86 14.81
C PHE A 223 12.20 -4.19 14.30
N VAL A 224 12.29 -3.60 13.10
CA VAL A 224 11.15 -3.03 12.37
C VAL A 224 10.94 -3.88 11.10
N SER A 225 9.75 -4.46 10.98
CA SER A 225 9.42 -5.32 9.83
C SER A 225 9.42 -4.54 8.52
N PRO A 226 9.90 -5.12 7.39
CA PRO A 226 9.71 -4.54 6.07
C PRO A 226 8.25 -4.23 5.73
N GLU A 227 7.31 -5.07 6.16
CA GLU A 227 5.87 -4.83 6.00
C GLU A 227 5.39 -3.53 6.70
N GLU A 228 6.15 -3.06 7.71
CA GLU A 228 5.84 -1.81 8.42
C GLU A 228 6.57 -0.61 7.81
N PHE A 229 7.88 -0.71 7.54
CA PHE A 229 8.64 0.47 7.12
C PHE A 229 8.60 0.74 5.60
N ILE A 230 8.39 -0.26 4.76
CA ILE A 230 8.31 -0.06 3.29
C ILE A 230 7.09 0.80 2.91
N PRO A 231 5.84 0.50 3.34
CA PRO A 231 4.68 1.35 3.04
C PRO A 231 4.84 2.79 3.56
N ILE A 232 5.45 2.96 4.74
CA ILE A 232 5.74 4.28 5.30
C ILE A 232 6.72 5.03 4.39
N SER A 233 7.76 4.36 3.92
CA SER A 233 8.76 4.93 3.02
C SER A 233 8.18 5.30 1.65
N GLU A 234 7.23 4.51 1.13
CA GLU A 234 6.49 4.84 -0.09
C GLU A 234 5.63 6.09 0.09
N SER A 235 4.91 6.19 1.23
CA SER A 235 4.02 7.31 1.51
C SER A 235 4.74 8.65 1.68
N ASN A 236 5.96 8.64 2.19
CA ASN A 236 6.79 9.84 2.42
C ASN A 236 7.90 10.06 1.37
N GLY A 237 8.00 9.16 0.37
CA GLY A 237 8.96 9.23 -0.73
C GLY A 237 10.38 8.75 -0.40
N LYS A 238 10.63 8.27 0.83
CA LYS A 238 11.93 7.74 1.24
C LYS A 238 12.28 6.40 0.59
N ILE A 239 11.30 5.73 0.00
CA ILE A 239 11.52 4.48 -0.74
C ILE A 239 12.59 4.62 -1.83
N HIS A 240 12.74 5.79 -2.45
CA HIS A 240 13.77 6.01 -3.46
C HIS A 240 15.19 5.95 -2.87
N GLU A 241 15.39 6.54 -1.68
CA GLU A 241 16.68 6.52 -0.98
C GLU A 241 17.02 5.12 -0.47
N ILE A 242 16.01 4.40 0.08
CA ILE A 242 16.16 2.99 0.50
C ILE A 242 16.55 2.12 -0.70
N SER A 243 15.90 2.31 -1.84
CA SER A 243 16.18 1.56 -3.05
C SER A 243 17.59 1.78 -3.58
N GLU A 244 18.06 3.02 -3.54
CA GLU A 244 19.45 3.31 -3.92
C GLU A 244 20.44 2.60 -2.98
N TYR A 245 20.12 2.58 -1.68
CA TYR A 245 20.90 1.82 -0.70
C TYR A 245 20.91 0.32 -1.02
N VAL A 246 19.73 -0.29 -1.27
CA VAL A 246 19.62 -1.72 -1.60
C VAL A 246 20.41 -2.06 -2.86
N ILE A 247 20.26 -1.27 -3.93
CA ILE A 247 20.97 -1.47 -5.19
C ILE A 247 22.49 -1.39 -4.95
N ASP A 248 22.97 -0.35 -4.27
CA ASP A 248 24.39 -0.16 -3.99
C ASP A 248 24.98 -1.33 -3.19
N GLU A 249 24.30 -1.78 -2.13
CA GLU A 249 24.74 -2.88 -1.27
C GLU A 249 24.73 -4.24 -2.00
N VAL A 250 23.69 -4.54 -2.80
CA VAL A 250 23.61 -5.80 -3.54
C VAL A 250 24.66 -5.84 -4.64
N PHE A 251 24.86 -4.74 -5.37
CA PHE A 251 25.89 -4.67 -6.42
C PHE A 251 27.29 -4.76 -5.81
N HIS A 252 27.52 -4.12 -4.66
CA HIS A 252 28.78 -4.27 -3.92
C HIS A 252 29.00 -5.72 -3.50
N PHE A 253 27.98 -6.37 -2.92
CA PHE A 253 28.05 -7.78 -2.54
C PHE A 253 28.44 -8.68 -3.72
N ILE A 254 27.81 -8.51 -4.88
CA ILE A 254 28.11 -9.30 -6.08
C ILE A 254 29.55 -9.04 -6.56
N SER A 255 30.04 -7.80 -6.49
CA SER A 255 31.41 -7.46 -6.90
C SER A 255 32.46 -8.11 -6.00
N ASP A 256 32.15 -8.25 -4.70
CA ASP A 256 33.08 -8.82 -3.72
C ASP A 256 33.07 -10.36 -3.68
N HIS A 257 32.03 -10.98 -4.26
CA HIS A 257 31.81 -12.41 -4.23
C HIS A 257 31.71 -12.99 -5.65
N ASP A 258 32.42 -14.07 -5.88
CA ASP A 258 32.35 -14.83 -7.13
C ASP A 258 31.10 -15.73 -7.09
N LEU A 259 29.97 -15.24 -7.65
CA LEU A 259 28.69 -15.96 -7.64
C LEU A 259 28.80 -17.34 -8.31
N GLU A 260 29.63 -17.50 -9.36
CA GLU A 260 29.81 -18.77 -10.02
C GLU A 260 30.46 -19.80 -9.08
N LYS A 261 31.46 -19.39 -8.26
CA LYS A 261 32.04 -20.26 -7.24
C LYS A 261 31.08 -20.63 -6.13
N LEU A 262 30.11 -19.73 -5.81
CA LEU A 262 29.05 -19.98 -4.85
C LEU A 262 27.95 -20.89 -5.43
N GLY A 263 27.93 -21.11 -6.76
CA GLY A 263 26.87 -21.82 -7.46
C GLY A 263 25.57 -21.01 -7.61
N VAL A 264 25.66 -19.69 -7.43
CA VAL A 264 24.53 -18.76 -7.49
C VAL A 264 24.49 -18.10 -8.87
N GLU A 265 23.36 -18.21 -9.58
CA GLU A 265 23.19 -17.64 -10.91
C GLU A 265 22.99 -16.11 -10.83
N PHE A 266 22.12 -15.66 -9.93
CA PHE A 266 21.76 -14.24 -9.75
C PHE A 266 21.28 -13.93 -8.33
N ILE A 267 21.25 -12.65 -8.00
CA ILE A 267 20.62 -12.12 -6.80
C ILE A 267 19.34 -11.36 -7.22
N GLU A 268 18.23 -11.64 -6.53
CA GLU A 268 16.95 -10.95 -6.74
C GLU A 268 16.87 -9.66 -5.94
N ILE A 269 16.36 -8.59 -6.55
CA ILE A 269 16.16 -7.28 -5.95
C ILE A 269 14.70 -6.87 -6.14
N ASN A 270 14.01 -6.64 -5.05
CA ASN A 270 12.64 -6.15 -5.04
C ASN A 270 12.54 -4.72 -5.59
N LEU A 271 11.66 -4.49 -6.54
CA LEU A 271 11.33 -3.17 -7.09
C LEU A 271 9.91 -2.77 -6.73
N SER A 272 9.75 -1.62 -6.07
CA SER A 272 8.42 -1.05 -5.87
C SER A 272 7.82 -0.55 -7.19
N VAL A 273 6.48 -0.47 -7.23
CA VAL A 273 5.74 0.10 -8.37
C VAL A 273 6.24 1.50 -8.72
N MET A 274 6.51 2.33 -7.72
CA MET A 274 7.00 3.70 -7.92
C MET A 274 8.36 3.73 -8.62
N GLN A 275 9.23 2.76 -8.31
CA GLN A 275 10.53 2.64 -8.97
C GLN A 275 10.40 2.18 -10.41
N CYS A 276 9.53 1.19 -10.67
CA CYS A 276 9.25 0.74 -12.05
C CYS A 276 8.76 1.89 -12.94
N MET A 277 8.08 2.89 -12.36
CA MET A 277 7.60 4.08 -13.07
C MET A 277 8.65 5.20 -13.17
N ASP A 278 9.81 5.08 -12.52
CA ASP A 278 10.89 6.08 -12.63
C ASP A 278 11.64 5.93 -13.96
N LYS A 279 11.55 6.95 -14.82
CA LYS A 279 12.26 6.97 -16.12
C LYS A 279 13.79 6.87 -15.98
N LYS A 280 14.32 7.22 -14.81
CA LYS A 280 15.76 7.18 -14.51
C LYS A 280 16.24 5.83 -13.99
N LEU A 281 15.33 4.89 -13.72
CA LEU A 281 15.71 3.58 -13.17
C LEU A 281 16.76 2.87 -14.02
N SER A 282 16.54 2.80 -15.34
CA SER A 282 17.50 2.15 -16.26
C SER A 282 18.88 2.81 -16.22
N ASP A 283 18.91 4.15 -16.19
CA ASP A 283 20.19 4.89 -16.18
C ASP A 283 20.93 4.68 -14.85
N LYS A 284 20.18 4.63 -13.73
CA LYS A 284 20.74 4.31 -12.41
C LYS A 284 21.33 2.90 -12.37
N LEU A 285 20.57 1.90 -12.84
CA LEU A 285 21.05 0.52 -12.85
C LEU A 285 22.30 0.35 -13.72
N VAL A 286 22.34 0.97 -14.91
CA VAL A 286 23.53 1.00 -15.76
C VAL A 286 24.72 1.67 -15.08
N PHE A 287 24.47 2.76 -14.32
CA PHE A 287 25.52 3.41 -13.54
C PHE A 287 26.14 2.43 -12.53
N TYR A 288 25.32 1.66 -11.79
CA TYR A 288 25.81 0.70 -10.81
C TYR A 288 26.47 -0.53 -11.45
N LEU A 289 25.97 -1.04 -12.60
CA LEU A 289 26.65 -2.09 -13.37
C LEU A 289 28.07 -1.67 -13.73
N ASN A 290 28.23 -0.43 -14.23
CA ASN A 290 29.56 0.09 -14.60
C ASN A 290 30.45 0.36 -13.37
N LYS A 291 29.87 0.89 -12.27
CA LYS A 291 30.60 1.18 -11.02
C LYS A 291 31.25 -0.07 -10.44
N TYR A 292 30.52 -1.19 -10.47
CA TYR A 292 30.94 -2.44 -9.85
C TYR A 292 31.43 -3.50 -10.85
N ASN A 293 31.40 -3.19 -12.14
CA ASN A 293 31.78 -4.09 -13.24
C ASN A 293 31.05 -5.45 -13.20
N ILE A 294 29.72 -5.40 -13.07
CA ILE A 294 28.85 -6.57 -12.93
C ILE A 294 28.14 -6.85 -14.25
N ASP A 295 28.05 -8.15 -14.62
CA ASP A 295 27.19 -8.60 -15.70
C ASP A 295 25.71 -8.48 -15.26
N PRO A 296 24.83 -7.81 -16.03
CA PRO A 296 23.43 -7.65 -15.68
C PRO A 296 22.68 -8.98 -15.51
N THR A 297 23.16 -10.08 -16.07
CA THR A 297 22.57 -11.41 -15.90
C THR A 297 22.65 -11.94 -14.47
N HIS A 298 23.54 -11.38 -13.64
CA HIS A 298 23.63 -11.69 -12.22
C HIS A 298 22.61 -10.94 -11.35
N ILE A 299 21.78 -10.10 -11.98
CA ILE A 299 20.72 -9.34 -11.30
C ILE A 299 19.36 -9.79 -11.82
N ASN A 300 18.51 -10.22 -10.92
CA ASN A 300 17.09 -10.40 -11.19
C ASN A 300 16.28 -9.29 -10.52
N LEU A 301 15.38 -8.67 -11.26
CA LEU A 301 14.53 -7.59 -10.77
C LEU A 301 13.14 -8.16 -10.50
N GLU A 302 12.72 -8.07 -9.24
CA GLU A 302 11.47 -8.63 -8.77
C GLU A 302 10.38 -7.58 -8.74
N ILE A 303 9.24 -7.87 -9.36
CA ILE A 303 8.06 -7.00 -9.41
C ILE A 303 6.86 -7.77 -8.87
N THR A 304 6.03 -7.08 -8.09
CA THR A 304 4.80 -7.69 -7.56
C THR A 304 3.70 -7.75 -8.62
N GLU A 305 2.77 -8.70 -8.48
CA GLU A 305 1.59 -8.79 -9.34
C GLU A 305 0.79 -7.48 -9.36
N THR A 306 0.68 -6.80 -8.24
CA THR A 306 -0.04 -5.52 -8.13
C THR A 306 0.60 -4.41 -8.97
N ALA A 307 1.90 -4.46 -9.23
CA ALA A 307 2.57 -3.50 -10.11
C ALA A 307 2.02 -3.54 -11.53
N THR A 308 1.54 -4.70 -11.98
CA THR A 308 0.99 -4.90 -13.32
C THR A 308 -0.35 -4.18 -13.55
N ASN A 309 -1.02 -3.70 -12.50
CA ASN A 309 -2.31 -3.00 -12.56
C ASN A 309 -2.18 -1.48 -12.72
N TYR A 310 -0.96 -0.93 -12.65
CA TYR A 310 -0.70 0.49 -12.89
C TYR A 310 -0.58 0.78 -14.40
N ASP A 311 0.07 1.85 -14.81
CA ASP A 311 0.27 2.24 -16.21
C ASP A 311 0.97 1.11 -17.01
N GLU A 312 0.15 0.21 -17.58
CA GLU A 312 0.55 -1.03 -18.24
C GLU A 312 1.54 -0.80 -19.38
N GLN A 313 1.26 0.21 -20.21
CA GLN A 313 2.13 0.52 -21.34
C GLN A 313 3.52 0.96 -20.86
N ARG A 314 3.56 1.85 -19.88
CA ARG A 314 4.80 2.39 -19.35
C ARG A 314 5.62 1.33 -18.61
N LEU A 315 4.95 0.48 -17.83
CA LEU A 315 5.60 -0.65 -17.16
C LEU A 315 6.23 -1.59 -18.21
N SER A 316 5.45 -2.01 -19.21
CA SER A 316 5.91 -2.89 -20.28
C SER A 316 7.13 -2.30 -21.02
N GLU A 317 7.07 -1.04 -21.42
CA GLU A 317 8.20 -0.34 -22.07
C GLU A 317 9.47 -0.35 -21.20
N GLN A 318 9.31 -0.11 -19.89
CA GLN A 318 10.43 -0.09 -18.95
C GLN A 318 11.03 -1.48 -18.75
N LEU A 319 10.20 -2.52 -18.58
CA LEU A 319 10.66 -3.90 -18.43
C LEU A 319 11.41 -4.38 -19.69
N HIS A 320 10.88 -4.11 -20.88
CA HIS A 320 11.57 -4.43 -22.12
C HIS A 320 12.89 -3.70 -22.27
N ARG A 321 12.97 -2.42 -21.88
CA ARG A 321 14.23 -1.66 -21.89
C ARG A 321 15.27 -2.30 -20.99
N LEU A 322 14.91 -2.69 -19.78
CA LEU A 322 15.81 -3.35 -18.82
C LEU A 322 16.18 -4.77 -19.28
N LYS A 323 15.24 -5.51 -19.88
CA LYS A 323 15.51 -6.82 -20.48
C LYS A 323 16.56 -6.73 -21.59
N ASN A 324 16.48 -5.71 -22.44
CA ASN A 324 17.46 -5.46 -23.50
C ASN A 324 18.85 -5.07 -22.96
N LEU A 325 18.93 -4.62 -21.71
CA LEU A 325 20.20 -4.37 -21.01
C LEU A 325 20.78 -5.66 -20.39
N GLY A 326 20.04 -6.77 -20.40
CA GLY A 326 20.48 -8.09 -19.91
C GLY A 326 19.91 -8.48 -18.54
N PHE A 327 19.10 -7.63 -17.90
CA PHE A 327 18.46 -8.01 -16.63
C PHE A 327 17.44 -9.14 -16.81
N THR A 328 17.28 -9.96 -15.78
CA THR A 328 16.20 -10.94 -15.67
C THR A 328 15.10 -10.43 -14.74
N PHE A 329 13.91 -11.04 -14.82
CA PHE A 329 12.76 -10.60 -14.03
C PHE A 329 12.05 -11.74 -13.33
N SER A 330 11.66 -11.53 -12.08
CA SER A 330 10.71 -12.37 -11.34
C SER A 330 9.39 -11.63 -11.12
N LEU A 331 8.29 -12.35 -11.26
CA LEU A 331 6.97 -11.88 -10.85
C LEU A 331 6.63 -12.51 -9.50
N ASP A 332 6.46 -11.64 -8.50
CA ASP A 332 6.20 -12.03 -7.12
C ASP A 332 4.72 -12.04 -6.74
N ASP A 333 4.40 -12.72 -5.63
CA ASP A 333 3.07 -12.84 -5.05
C ASP A 333 2.00 -13.38 -6.03
N TYR A 334 2.39 -14.21 -7.02
CA TYR A 334 1.44 -14.71 -8.01
C TYR A 334 0.33 -15.52 -7.37
N GLY A 335 -0.92 -15.02 -7.56
CA GLY A 335 -2.14 -15.67 -7.11
C GLY A 335 -2.77 -15.09 -5.85
N THR A 336 -2.24 -14.02 -5.30
CA THR A 336 -2.86 -13.29 -4.17
C THR A 336 -3.95 -12.33 -4.63
N GLY A 337 -4.02 -12.02 -5.93
CA GLY A 337 -4.93 -11.05 -6.51
C GLY A 337 -5.77 -11.59 -7.67
N TYR A 338 -6.35 -10.68 -8.43
CA TYR A 338 -7.05 -11.00 -9.69
C TYR A 338 -6.02 -11.07 -10.84
N SER A 339 -5.18 -12.10 -10.82
CA SER A 339 -4.16 -12.30 -11.86
C SER A 339 -4.81 -12.40 -13.23
N ASN A 340 -4.53 -11.43 -14.11
CA ASN A 340 -4.83 -11.61 -15.51
C ASN A 340 -3.69 -12.42 -16.17
N LEU A 341 -3.89 -13.72 -16.30
CA LEU A 341 -2.91 -14.64 -16.87
C LEU A 341 -2.35 -14.15 -18.22
N VAL A 342 -3.19 -13.53 -19.05
CA VAL A 342 -2.78 -13.01 -20.37
C VAL A 342 -1.71 -11.93 -20.19
N ARG A 343 -1.88 -11.03 -19.22
CA ARG A 343 -0.90 -9.98 -18.92
C ARG A 343 0.44 -10.55 -18.45
N VAL A 344 0.40 -11.54 -17.56
CA VAL A 344 1.63 -12.20 -17.07
C VAL A 344 2.44 -12.79 -18.22
N LEU A 345 1.75 -13.33 -19.24
CA LEU A 345 2.40 -13.88 -20.42
C LEU A 345 2.98 -12.80 -21.37
N GLU A 346 2.45 -11.59 -21.34
CA GLU A 346 2.93 -10.46 -22.15
C GLU A 346 4.20 -9.80 -21.58
N TYR A 347 4.42 -9.90 -20.26
CA TYR A 347 5.62 -9.34 -19.63
C TYR A 347 6.87 -10.22 -19.85
N PRO A 348 8.06 -9.61 -19.99
CA PRO A 348 9.32 -10.33 -20.23
C PRO A 348 9.90 -10.97 -18.95
N VAL A 349 9.04 -11.57 -18.11
CA VAL A 349 9.46 -12.23 -16.86
C VAL A 349 10.07 -13.59 -17.15
N ASP A 350 11.05 -14.00 -16.36
CA ASP A 350 11.75 -15.27 -16.47
C ASP A 350 11.30 -16.27 -15.41
N VAL A 351 10.92 -15.75 -14.24
CA VAL A 351 10.55 -16.53 -13.06
C VAL A 351 9.18 -16.08 -12.56
N ILE A 352 8.35 -17.04 -12.16
CA ILE A 352 7.08 -16.82 -11.48
C ILE A 352 7.21 -17.36 -10.06
N LYS A 353 7.03 -16.51 -9.05
CA LYS A 353 7.02 -16.89 -7.64
C LYS A 353 5.57 -17.11 -7.21
N LEU A 354 5.25 -18.34 -6.87
CA LEU A 354 3.92 -18.75 -6.42
C LEU A 354 3.80 -18.45 -4.94
N ASP A 355 2.85 -17.57 -4.58
CA ASP A 355 2.59 -17.23 -3.19
C ASP A 355 2.20 -18.45 -2.37
N LYS A 356 2.60 -18.43 -1.10
CA LYS A 356 2.31 -19.49 -0.12
C LYS A 356 0.84 -19.86 -0.04
N SER A 357 -0.08 -18.92 -0.25
CA SER A 357 -1.53 -19.20 -0.17
C SER A 357 -1.99 -20.18 -1.23
N ILE A 358 -1.49 -20.09 -2.46
CA ILE A 358 -1.76 -21.06 -3.53
C ILE A 358 -1.11 -22.40 -3.20
N VAL A 359 0.16 -22.37 -2.79
CA VAL A 359 0.90 -23.59 -2.43
C VAL A 359 0.18 -24.33 -1.30
N TRP A 360 -0.12 -23.64 -0.20
CA TRP A 360 -0.78 -24.28 0.96
C TRP A 360 -2.20 -24.75 0.65
N SER A 361 -2.98 -24.03 -0.17
CA SER A 361 -4.33 -24.47 -0.54
C SER A 361 -4.32 -25.79 -1.31
N ALA A 362 -3.25 -26.08 -2.06
CA ALA A 362 -3.11 -27.35 -2.79
C ALA A 362 -3.02 -28.58 -1.86
N PHE A 363 -2.54 -28.40 -0.62
CA PHE A 363 -2.51 -29.46 0.38
C PHE A 363 -3.82 -29.62 1.16
N GLN A 364 -4.75 -28.66 1.01
CA GLN A 364 -6.03 -28.68 1.71
C GLN A 364 -7.13 -29.38 0.91
N ASN A 365 -7.12 -29.28 -0.41
CA ASN A 365 -8.14 -29.90 -1.26
C ASN A 365 -7.59 -30.30 -2.65
N ARG A 366 -8.28 -31.30 -3.24
CA ARG A 366 -7.90 -31.89 -4.53
C ARG A 366 -7.98 -30.90 -5.71
N ASP A 367 -8.98 -30.02 -5.71
CA ASP A 367 -9.21 -29.12 -6.84
C ASP A 367 -8.11 -28.04 -6.90
N SER A 368 -7.69 -27.52 -5.74
CA SER A 368 -6.55 -26.63 -5.62
C SER A 368 -5.25 -27.31 -6.04
N PHE A 369 -5.04 -28.57 -5.68
CA PHE A 369 -3.88 -29.36 -6.11
C PHE A 369 -3.84 -29.51 -7.63
N VAL A 370 -4.97 -29.89 -8.25
CA VAL A 370 -5.07 -30.03 -9.71
C VAL A 370 -4.82 -28.69 -10.41
N THR A 371 -5.37 -27.62 -9.85
CA THR A 371 -5.17 -26.26 -10.36
C THR A 371 -3.69 -25.86 -10.32
N LEU A 372 -3.03 -26.02 -9.18
CA LEU A 372 -1.61 -25.72 -9.01
C LEU A 372 -0.73 -26.53 -9.99
N LYS A 373 -1.00 -27.84 -10.10
CA LYS A 373 -0.27 -28.72 -11.03
C LYS A 373 -0.39 -28.25 -12.48
N ASN A 374 -1.60 -27.90 -12.92
CA ASN A 374 -1.83 -27.42 -14.29
C ASN A 374 -1.17 -26.05 -14.52
N LEU A 375 -1.19 -25.18 -13.51
CA LEU A 375 -0.54 -23.87 -13.55
C LEU A 375 0.98 -24.02 -13.73
N ILE A 376 1.60 -24.89 -12.94
CA ILE A 376 3.03 -25.19 -13.05
C ILE A 376 3.38 -25.74 -14.46
N SER A 377 2.58 -26.70 -14.95
CA SER A 377 2.79 -27.25 -16.30
C SER A 377 2.70 -26.19 -17.37
N MET A 378 1.68 -25.32 -17.29
CA MET A 378 1.47 -24.25 -18.25
C MET A 378 2.65 -23.26 -18.29
N PHE A 379 3.17 -22.84 -17.12
CA PHE A 379 4.30 -21.92 -17.08
C PHE A 379 5.58 -22.57 -17.60
N HIS A 380 5.80 -23.87 -17.35
CA HIS A 380 6.91 -24.61 -17.94
C HIS A 380 6.79 -24.70 -19.47
N ASP A 381 5.59 -24.93 -20.01
CA ASP A 381 5.34 -25.00 -21.45
C ASP A 381 5.66 -23.68 -22.17
N VAL A 382 5.56 -22.55 -21.47
CA VAL A 382 5.96 -21.21 -21.98
C VAL A 382 7.36 -20.80 -21.50
N HIS A 383 8.18 -21.76 -21.06
CA HIS A 383 9.58 -21.58 -20.66
C HIS A 383 9.82 -20.59 -19.50
N ARG A 384 8.89 -20.55 -18.53
CA ARG A 384 9.08 -19.80 -17.28
C ARG A 384 9.58 -20.72 -16.18
N LYS A 385 10.59 -20.28 -15.41
CA LYS A 385 11.00 -20.94 -14.16
C LYS A 385 9.92 -20.65 -13.10
N ILE A 386 9.77 -21.55 -12.13
CA ILE A 386 8.80 -21.39 -11.04
C ILE A 386 9.53 -21.52 -9.72
N VAL A 387 9.22 -20.61 -8.82
CA VAL A 387 9.61 -20.66 -7.40
C VAL A 387 8.35 -20.85 -6.57
N ALA A 388 8.32 -21.82 -5.68
CA ALA A 388 7.25 -22.01 -4.72
C ALA A 388 7.68 -21.41 -3.38
N GLU A 389 6.85 -20.53 -2.84
CA GLU A 389 7.11 -19.87 -1.57
C GLU A 389 6.39 -20.54 -0.40
N GLY A 390 6.88 -20.27 0.82
CA GLY A 390 6.25 -20.73 2.04
C GLY A 390 6.31 -22.22 2.26
N ILE A 391 7.33 -22.90 1.72
CA ILE A 391 7.59 -24.33 1.99
C ILE A 391 8.15 -24.46 3.40
N GLU A 392 7.41 -25.13 4.30
CA GLU A 392 7.74 -25.27 5.73
C GLU A 392 7.93 -26.72 6.16
N SER A 393 7.57 -27.69 5.32
CA SER A 393 7.68 -29.12 5.63
C SER A 393 8.11 -29.95 4.43
N GLU A 394 8.63 -31.15 4.70
CA GLU A 394 8.99 -32.12 3.64
C GLU A 394 7.77 -32.63 2.86
N GLU A 395 6.57 -32.55 3.45
CA GLU A 395 5.34 -32.97 2.79
C GLU A 395 4.89 -31.98 1.71
N GLN A 396 5.22 -30.71 1.88
CA GLN A 396 4.99 -29.66 0.90
C GLN A 396 6.01 -29.69 -0.23
#